data_c4f364b53e5c08526d5583cced08c2b0
#
_entry.id   c4f364b53e5c08526d5583cced08c2b0
#
_cell.length_a   1.000
_cell.length_b   1.000
_cell.length_c   1.000
_cell.angle_alpha   90.00
_cell.angle_beta   90.00
_cell.angle_gamma   90.00
#
_symmetry.space_group_name_H-M   'P 1'
#
loop_
_entity.id
_entity.type
_entity.pdbx_description
1 polymer ?
#
loop_
_entity_poly.entity_id
_entity_poly.type
_entity_poly.pdbx_seq_one_letter_code
_entity_poly.pdbx_strand_id
1 'polypeptide(L)'
;MKFFPQTDGDLQEMFAKCGITKLDDLYADIPESIRFKSEYDIPSEKSELEIRDFFTKLANQNQQLVCFAGAGVYDHYTPSLIPQIASRSEFLTSYTPYQAEISQGTLHYIFEYQSMMAELTGMDISNASLYDGSTATAEAAMMAVAAAKKCNKVLISTTVDPKVTEVVETYAHFHGMDIVAIPEADGATDFDAMNQLLDEGGVAGVIVQQPNRYGIIEDLTGVADACHQRKALLIMNSVAADLALLKTPGEWGADIAVGEGQSLGIPMTWGGPYIGYMCTTEKLMRKMPGRIVGKTTDSRGQRAFVLTLQAREQHIRRQKATSNICSNQSLMALWVTIYMATMGKQGLCEAAQASCDGAHYLAAKLCEDSRFKLTFDKPFFNEFCVSYSGNLEALLAKLIARGIFGGIRIDDHTLMIAVTEKRTKEEIDQLISICHE
;
A
#
# COMPACT_ATOMS: atom_id res chain seq x y z
N MET A 1 28.58 -24.93 -12.17
CA MET A 1 27.70 -26.14 -12.15
C MET A 1 26.69 -25.99 -13.27
N LYS A 2 26.71 -26.92 -14.25
CA LYS A 2 25.70 -26.87 -15.32
C LYS A 2 24.40 -27.46 -14.79
N PHE A 3 23.32 -26.70 -14.85
CA PHE A 3 21.99 -27.14 -14.43
C PHE A 3 21.32 -28.09 -15.44
N PHE A 4 21.95 -28.29 -16.60
CA PHE A 4 21.50 -29.23 -17.65
C PHE A 4 22.31 -30.51 -17.54
N PRO A 5 21.70 -31.64 -17.17
CA PRO A 5 22.40 -32.91 -16.99
C PRO A 5 22.75 -33.62 -18.28
N GLN A 6 22.22 -33.17 -19.42
CA GLN A 6 22.44 -33.81 -20.72
C GLN A 6 23.89 -33.69 -21.15
N THR A 7 24.46 -34.83 -21.59
CA THR A 7 25.76 -34.90 -22.26
C THR A 7 25.66 -34.54 -23.74
N ASP A 8 26.78 -34.28 -24.38
CA ASP A 8 26.79 -34.05 -25.84
C ASP A 8 26.25 -35.27 -26.62
N GLY A 9 26.47 -36.49 -26.10
CA GLY A 9 25.88 -37.72 -26.65
C GLY A 9 24.37 -37.73 -26.56
N ASP A 10 23.82 -37.38 -25.38
CA ASP A 10 22.37 -37.28 -25.18
C ASP A 10 21.75 -36.24 -26.13
N LEU A 11 22.43 -35.11 -26.32
CA LEU A 11 21.96 -34.07 -27.25
C LEU A 11 21.92 -34.54 -28.68
N GLN A 12 22.94 -35.30 -29.13
CA GLN A 12 22.96 -35.86 -30.48
C GLN A 12 21.84 -36.88 -30.70
N GLU A 13 21.56 -37.74 -29.74
CA GLU A 13 20.44 -38.67 -29.80
C GLU A 13 19.10 -37.94 -29.86
N MET A 14 18.95 -36.86 -29.06
CA MET A 14 17.76 -36.01 -29.08
C MET A 14 17.58 -35.32 -30.44
N PHE A 15 18.65 -34.76 -31.00
CA PHE A 15 18.60 -34.12 -32.33
C PHE A 15 18.21 -35.13 -33.42
N ALA A 16 18.80 -36.31 -33.42
CA ALA A 16 18.44 -37.37 -34.35
C ALA A 16 16.97 -37.77 -34.22
N LYS A 17 16.45 -37.86 -33.00
CA LYS A 17 15.04 -38.16 -32.72
C LYS A 17 14.08 -37.08 -33.24
N CYS A 18 14.50 -35.81 -33.18
CA CYS A 18 13.74 -34.66 -33.66
C CYS A 18 13.93 -34.42 -35.18
N GLY A 19 14.83 -35.15 -35.85
CA GLY A 19 15.13 -34.95 -37.25
C GLY A 19 15.92 -33.67 -37.56
N ILE A 20 16.68 -33.16 -36.58
CA ILE A 20 17.53 -31.98 -36.70
C ILE A 20 19.00 -32.35 -36.47
N THR A 21 19.93 -31.46 -36.83
CA THR A 21 21.38 -31.69 -36.66
C THR A 21 21.97 -30.82 -35.55
N LYS A 22 21.38 -29.71 -35.26
CA LYS A 22 21.81 -28.74 -34.26
C LYS A 22 20.63 -27.99 -33.68
N LEU A 23 20.83 -27.33 -32.53
CA LEU A 23 19.78 -26.55 -31.85
C LEU A 23 19.22 -25.43 -32.73
N ASP A 24 20.06 -24.80 -33.56
CA ASP A 24 19.65 -23.72 -34.45
C ASP A 24 18.58 -24.14 -35.50
N ASP A 25 18.50 -25.41 -35.81
CA ASP A 25 17.49 -25.91 -36.74
C ASP A 25 16.06 -25.77 -36.20
N LEU A 26 15.91 -25.67 -34.87
CA LEU A 26 14.63 -25.39 -34.20
C LEU A 26 14.12 -23.97 -34.45
N TYR A 27 14.98 -23.07 -34.88
CA TYR A 27 14.65 -21.66 -35.14
C TYR A 27 14.55 -21.35 -36.65
N ALA A 28 14.35 -22.37 -37.47
CA ALA A 28 14.26 -22.20 -38.93
C ALA A 28 13.13 -21.29 -39.39
N ASP A 29 12.05 -21.18 -38.58
CA ASP A 29 10.90 -20.31 -38.87
C ASP A 29 11.21 -18.82 -38.64
N ILE A 30 12.32 -18.48 -37.97
CA ILE A 30 12.72 -17.09 -37.75
C ILE A 30 13.51 -16.61 -38.97
N PRO A 31 13.04 -15.59 -39.72
CA PRO A 31 13.79 -15.03 -40.84
C PRO A 31 15.19 -14.58 -40.44
N GLU A 32 16.17 -14.91 -41.26
CA GLU A 32 17.59 -14.62 -41.03
C GLU A 32 17.86 -13.13 -40.82
N SER A 33 17.05 -12.26 -41.44
CA SER A 33 17.15 -10.80 -41.36
C SER A 33 16.82 -10.22 -39.98
N ILE A 34 16.08 -10.97 -39.13
CA ILE A 34 15.69 -10.53 -37.79
C ILE A 34 16.34 -11.37 -36.68
N ARG A 35 17.15 -12.38 -37.04
CA ARG A 35 17.91 -13.16 -36.06
C ARG A 35 19.01 -12.30 -35.46
N PHE A 36 19.04 -12.27 -34.11
CA PHE A 36 20.14 -11.65 -33.39
C PHE A 36 21.40 -12.50 -33.52
N LYS A 37 22.49 -11.93 -34.04
CA LYS A 37 23.73 -12.64 -34.34
C LYS A 37 24.93 -12.20 -33.50
N SER A 38 24.76 -11.14 -32.73
CA SER A 38 25.80 -10.64 -31.86
C SER A 38 25.72 -11.32 -30.49
N GLU A 39 26.78 -11.28 -29.74
CA GLU A 39 26.71 -11.60 -28.32
C GLU A 39 25.95 -10.49 -27.59
N TYR A 40 25.26 -10.87 -26.52
CA TYR A 40 24.57 -9.90 -25.68
C TYR A 40 25.59 -9.04 -24.92
N ASP A 41 25.41 -7.73 -24.92
CA ASP A 41 26.18 -6.80 -24.11
C ASP A 41 25.68 -6.83 -22.65
N ILE A 42 25.97 -7.95 -21.98
CA ILE A 42 25.65 -8.17 -20.57
C ILE A 42 26.94 -8.56 -19.84
N PRO A 43 27.06 -8.25 -18.54
CA PRO A 43 28.19 -8.64 -17.75
C PRO A 43 28.42 -10.18 -17.77
N SER A 44 29.66 -10.59 -17.82
CA SER A 44 30.01 -12.01 -17.71
C SER A 44 29.62 -12.60 -16.35
N GLU A 45 29.47 -13.91 -16.29
CA GLU A 45 29.22 -14.64 -15.05
C GLU A 45 30.26 -14.29 -13.96
N LYS A 46 29.79 -14.16 -12.73
CA LYS A 46 30.61 -13.89 -11.56
C LYS A 46 30.37 -14.97 -10.50
N SER A 47 31.41 -15.23 -9.70
CA SER A 47 31.28 -16.08 -8.53
C SER A 47 30.40 -15.41 -7.46
N GLU A 48 29.86 -16.21 -6.53
CA GLU A 48 29.10 -15.69 -5.39
C GLU A 48 29.92 -14.67 -4.57
N LEU A 49 31.20 -14.93 -4.40
CA LEU A 49 32.10 -14.03 -3.68
C LEU A 49 32.19 -12.66 -4.36
N GLU A 50 32.37 -12.62 -5.69
CA GLU A 50 32.44 -11.37 -6.45
C GLU A 50 31.14 -10.60 -6.42
N ILE A 51 30.01 -11.31 -6.50
CA ILE A 51 28.68 -10.68 -6.41
C ILE A 51 28.44 -10.08 -5.04
N ARG A 52 28.77 -10.82 -3.96
CA ARG A 52 28.63 -10.32 -2.59
C ARG A 52 29.53 -9.11 -2.33
N ASP A 53 30.76 -9.14 -2.79
CA ASP A 53 31.69 -8.02 -2.65
C ASP A 53 31.20 -6.77 -3.41
N PHE A 54 30.73 -6.96 -4.64
CA PHE A 54 30.18 -5.88 -5.45
C PHE A 54 28.96 -5.21 -4.77
N PHE A 55 27.97 -6.00 -4.34
CA PHE A 55 26.78 -5.45 -3.71
C PHE A 55 27.06 -4.89 -2.30
N THR A 56 28.00 -5.45 -1.57
CA THR A 56 28.45 -4.88 -0.28
C THR A 56 29.08 -3.51 -0.47
N LYS A 57 29.95 -3.35 -1.48
CA LYS A 57 30.53 -2.05 -1.80
C LYS A 57 29.48 -1.03 -2.24
N LEU A 58 28.50 -1.47 -3.01
CA LEU A 58 27.38 -0.61 -3.44
C LEU A 58 26.50 -0.21 -2.25
N ALA A 59 26.16 -1.15 -1.37
CA ALA A 59 25.37 -0.90 -0.18
C ALA A 59 26.04 0.10 0.76
N ASN A 60 27.37 0.02 0.92
CA ASN A 60 28.15 0.93 1.76
C ASN A 60 28.21 2.38 1.23
N GLN A 61 27.74 2.65 0.02
CA GLN A 61 27.59 4.01 -0.50
C GLN A 61 26.28 4.68 -0.01
N ASN A 62 25.33 3.90 0.52
CA ASN A 62 24.11 4.45 1.10
C ASN A 62 24.39 4.96 2.51
N GLN A 63 23.74 6.07 2.85
CA GLN A 63 23.77 6.62 4.21
C GLN A 63 22.57 6.09 5.00
N GLN A 64 22.81 5.71 6.24
CA GLN A 64 21.74 5.45 7.20
C GLN A 64 21.35 6.79 7.85
N LEU A 65 20.12 7.21 7.62
CA LEU A 65 19.60 8.48 8.14
C LEU A 65 18.46 8.21 9.13
N VAL A 66 18.39 9.03 10.17
CA VAL A 66 17.19 9.10 11.02
C VAL A 66 16.07 9.72 10.19
N CYS A 67 14.99 8.97 9.99
CA CYS A 67 13.94 9.32 9.02
C CYS A 67 12.76 10.03 9.71
N PHE A 68 12.46 11.24 9.23
CA PHE A 68 11.27 12.02 9.58
C PHE A 68 10.36 12.25 8.36
N ALA A 69 10.44 11.38 7.37
CA ALA A 69 9.59 11.43 6.19
C ALA A 69 8.40 10.48 6.33
N GLY A 70 7.30 10.83 5.68
CA GLY A 70 6.04 10.08 5.62
C GLY A 70 5.49 10.00 4.20
N ALA A 71 4.40 10.71 3.92
CA ALA A 71 3.67 10.69 2.65
C ALA A 71 3.12 9.31 2.28
N GLY A 72 2.46 8.67 3.24
CA GLY A 72 1.79 7.37 3.05
C GLY A 72 2.63 6.14 3.35
N VAL A 73 3.96 6.29 3.55
CA VAL A 73 4.89 5.22 3.95
C VAL A 73 5.77 5.73 5.11
N TYR A 74 5.78 5.00 6.22
CA TYR A 74 6.36 5.48 7.47
C TYR A 74 7.35 4.47 8.06
N ASP A 75 8.40 4.98 8.73
CA ASP A 75 9.44 4.16 9.36
C ASP A 75 8.99 3.67 10.74
N HIS A 76 8.04 2.75 10.79
CA HIS A 76 7.59 2.08 12.01
C HIS A 76 8.55 0.97 12.45
N TYR A 77 8.48 0.57 13.71
CA TYR A 77 9.27 -0.53 14.23
C TYR A 77 8.73 -1.88 13.76
N THR A 78 9.62 -2.72 13.25
CA THR A 78 9.32 -4.10 12.87
C THR A 78 9.84 -5.06 13.93
N PRO A 79 8.98 -5.71 14.74
CA PRO A 79 9.41 -6.73 15.71
C PRO A 79 10.18 -7.86 15.04
N SER A 80 11.31 -8.27 15.66
CA SER A 80 12.22 -9.30 15.11
C SER A 80 11.56 -10.67 14.90
N LEU A 81 10.49 -10.95 15.62
CA LEU A 81 9.69 -12.17 15.46
C LEU A 81 9.10 -12.30 14.05
N ILE A 82 8.72 -11.19 13.43
CA ILE A 82 8.02 -11.19 12.14
C ILE A 82 8.89 -11.77 11.02
N PRO A 83 10.08 -11.21 10.72
CA PRO A 83 10.93 -11.77 9.67
C PRO A 83 11.37 -13.19 9.99
N GLN A 84 11.53 -13.55 11.26
CA GLN A 84 11.89 -14.91 11.66
C GLN A 84 10.79 -15.94 11.31
N ILE A 85 9.53 -15.59 11.51
CA ILE A 85 8.41 -16.48 11.14
C ILE A 85 8.19 -16.43 9.63
N ALA A 86 8.14 -15.26 9.01
CA ALA A 86 7.85 -15.09 7.60
C ALA A 86 8.91 -15.71 6.67
N SER A 87 10.16 -15.83 7.12
CA SER A 87 11.24 -16.47 6.36
C SER A 87 11.25 -17.99 6.42
N ARG A 88 10.37 -18.61 7.20
CA ARG A 88 10.24 -20.07 7.23
C ARG A 88 9.78 -20.58 5.87
N SER A 89 10.38 -21.68 5.43
CA SER A 89 10.11 -22.25 4.09
C SER A 89 8.62 -22.58 3.87
N GLU A 90 7.92 -22.98 4.93
CA GLU A 90 6.49 -23.32 4.88
C GLU A 90 5.62 -22.13 4.41
N PHE A 91 6.04 -20.91 4.70
CA PHE A 91 5.38 -19.68 4.26
C PHE A 91 6.01 -19.08 3.01
N LEU A 92 7.36 -18.95 3.01
CA LEU A 92 8.11 -18.26 1.96
C LEU A 92 7.92 -18.91 0.59
N THR A 93 7.83 -20.24 0.53
CA THR A 93 7.67 -20.99 -0.72
C THR A 93 6.21 -21.34 -1.03
N SER A 94 5.25 -20.96 -0.19
CA SER A 94 3.84 -21.22 -0.43
C SER A 94 3.33 -20.41 -1.63
N TYR A 95 2.44 -21.03 -2.41
CA TYR A 95 1.77 -20.39 -3.52
C TYR A 95 0.28 -20.17 -3.20
N THR A 96 -0.49 -19.74 -4.16
CA THR A 96 -1.93 -19.52 -4.00
C THR A 96 -2.63 -20.77 -3.47
N PRO A 97 -3.43 -20.67 -2.40
CA PRO A 97 -4.04 -21.82 -1.72
C PRO A 97 -5.30 -22.33 -2.43
N TYR A 98 -5.16 -22.77 -3.69
CA TYR A 98 -6.29 -23.32 -4.46
C TYR A 98 -6.84 -24.64 -3.90
N GLN A 99 -5.94 -25.49 -3.41
CA GLN A 99 -6.32 -26.77 -2.83
C GLN A 99 -6.44 -26.63 -1.31
N ALA A 100 -7.67 -26.49 -0.82
CA ALA A 100 -7.93 -26.28 0.59
C ALA A 100 -7.37 -27.40 1.48
N GLU A 101 -7.34 -28.63 0.98
CA GLU A 101 -6.91 -29.83 1.72
C GLU A 101 -5.45 -29.73 2.21
N ILE A 102 -4.58 -29.11 1.44
CA ILE A 102 -3.14 -28.97 1.75
C ILE A 102 -2.73 -27.56 2.15
N SER A 103 -3.64 -26.60 2.08
CA SER A 103 -3.35 -25.17 2.29
C SER A 103 -4.03 -24.58 3.53
N GLN A 104 -4.43 -25.40 4.49
CA GLN A 104 -5.19 -24.95 5.65
C GLN A 104 -4.46 -23.89 6.47
N GLY A 105 -3.13 -24.01 6.64
CA GLY A 105 -2.34 -23.01 7.35
C GLY A 105 -2.34 -21.65 6.65
N THR A 106 -2.16 -21.63 5.33
CA THR A 106 -2.20 -20.41 4.52
C THR A 106 -3.59 -19.77 4.55
N LEU A 107 -4.64 -20.55 4.34
CA LEU A 107 -6.02 -20.09 4.41
C LEU A 107 -6.37 -19.55 5.80
N HIS A 108 -5.86 -20.18 6.86
CA HIS A 108 -6.12 -19.76 8.24
C HIS A 108 -5.54 -18.37 8.51
N TYR A 109 -4.25 -18.13 8.22
CA TYR A 109 -3.70 -16.79 8.49
C TYR A 109 -4.31 -15.69 7.60
N ILE A 110 -4.72 -16.02 6.36
CA ILE A 110 -5.45 -15.06 5.53
C ILE A 110 -6.81 -14.72 6.16
N PHE A 111 -7.50 -15.72 6.71
CA PHE A 111 -8.76 -15.48 7.43
C PHE A 111 -8.55 -14.60 8.68
N GLU A 112 -7.46 -14.81 9.42
CA GLU A 112 -7.07 -13.96 10.55
C GLU A 112 -6.77 -12.54 10.10
N TYR A 113 -5.98 -12.35 9.02
CA TYR A 113 -5.74 -11.05 8.40
C TYR A 113 -7.06 -10.33 8.09
N GLN A 114 -7.98 -10.99 7.39
CA GLN A 114 -9.28 -10.44 7.03
C GLN A 114 -10.07 -10.00 8.27
N SER A 115 -10.07 -10.83 9.31
CA SER A 115 -10.80 -10.55 10.54
C SER A 115 -10.22 -9.35 11.28
N MET A 116 -8.88 -9.26 11.38
CA MET A 116 -8.19 -8.16 12.05
C MET A 116 -8.36 -6.85 11.27
N MET A 117 -8.27 -6.88 9.93
CA MET A 117 -8.47 -5.68 9.11
C MET A 117 -9.92 -5.19 9.14
N ALA A 118 -10.90 -6.08 9.15
CA ALA A 118 -12.30 -5.72 9.30
C ALA A 118 -12.56 -5.05 10.66
N GLU A 119 -11.98 -5.57 11.75
CA GLU A 119 -12.09 -4.99 13.09
C GLU A 119 -11.39 -3.62 13.17
N LEU A 120 -10.17 -3.50 12.64
CA LEU A 120 -9.39 -2.26 12.66
C LEU A 120 -10.09 -1.13 11.89
N THR A 121 -10.74 -1.45 10.77
CA THR A 121 -11.44 -0.48 9.93
C THR A 121 -12.89 -0.23 10.36
N GLY A 122 -13.42 -1.02 11.30
CA GLY A 122 -14.83 -0.97 11.70
C GLY A 122 -15.80 -1.43 10.59
N MET A 123 -15.31 -2.22 9.62
CA MET A 123 -16.09 -2.70 8.47
C MET A 123 -16.50 -4.16 8.67
N ASP A 124 -17.51 -4.61 7.89
CA ASP A 124 -18.05 -5.97 8.05
C ASP A 124 -17.13 -7.05 7.49
N ILE A 125 -16.45 -6.77 6.37
CA ILE A 125 -15.71 -7.78 5.59
C ILE A 125 -14.44 -7.18 5.01
N SER A 126 -13.33 -7.95 5.05
CA SER A 126 -12.09 -7.68 4.34
C SER A 126 -11.83 -8.77 3.30
N ASN A 127 -11.14 -8.42 2.20
CA ASN A 127 -10.55 -9.39 1.29
C ASN A 127 -9.17 -9.87 1.79
N ALA A 128 -8.54 -10.78 1.05
CA ALA A 128 -7.23 -11.36 1.40
C ALA A 128 -6.04 -10.40 1.18
N SER A 129 -6.25 -9.19 0.80
CA SER A 129 -5.36 -8.08 0.42
C SER A 129 -5.37 -7.76 -1.08
N LEU A 130 -4.87 -6.58 -1.38
CA LEU A 130 -4.56 -6.08 -2.72
C LEU A 130 -3.05 -5.79 -2.82
N TYR A 131 -2.58 -5.23 -3.96
CA TYR A 131 -1.14 -5.06 -4.19
C TYR A 131 -0.53 -3.97 -3.30
N ASP A 132 -1.17 -2.81 -3.26
CA ASP A 132 -0.83 -1.65 -2.45
C ASP A 132 -2.06 -0.73 -2.24
N GLY A 133 -1.90 0.32 -1.44
CA GLY A 133 -3.00 1.24 -1.12
C GLY A 133 -3.52 2.01 -2.34
N SER A 134 -2.65 2.36 -3.28
CA SER A 134 -3.04 3.09 -4.49
C SER A 134 -3.91 2.24 -5.41
N THR A 135 -3.49 1.00 -5.67
CA THR A 135 -4.30 0.04 -6.46
C THR A 135 -5.58 -0.35 -5.71
N ALA A 136 -5.53 -0.46 -4.38
CA ALA A 136 -6.75 -0.69 -3.59
C ALA A 136 -7.78 0.44 -3.75
N THR A 137 -7.32 1.69 -3.80
CA THR A 137 -8.20 2.85 -4.02
C THR A 137 -8.78 2.87 -5.45
N ALA A 138 -7.98 2.55 -6.45
CA ALA A 138 -8.46 2.41 -7.83
C ALA A 138 -9.50 1.28 -7.99
N GLU A 139 -9.25 0.13 -7.36
CA GLU A 139 -10.20 -0.99 -7.32
C GLU A 139 -11.50 -0.63 -6.58
N ALA A 140 -11.43 0.20 -5.53
CA ALA A 140 -12.61 0.70 -4.84
C ALA A 140 -13.45 1.62 -5.74
N ALA A 141 -12.81 2.48 -6.53
CA ALA A 141 -13.50 3.31 -7.53
C ALA A 141 -14.24 2.44 -8.57
N MET A 142 -13.56 1.42 -9.13
CA MET A 142 -14.19 0.46 -10.04
C MET A 142 -15.34 -0.31 -9.38
N MET A 143 -15.18 -0.71 -8.12
CA MET A 143 -16.21 -1.39 -7.36
C MET A 143 -17.44 -0.50 -7.14
N ALA A 144 -17.24 0.80 -6.86
CA ALA A 144 -18.34 1.75 -6.72
C ALA A 144 -19.13 1.92 -8.04
N VAL A 145 -18.44 2.09 -9.16
CA VAL A 145 -19.05 2.16 -10.49
C VAL A 145 -19.82 0.87 -10.83
N ALA A 146 -19.23 -0.30 -10.54
CA ALA A 146 -19.89 -1.59 -10.74
C ALA A 146 -21.14 -1.77 -9.84
N ALA A 147 -21.18 -1.13 -8.67
CA ALA A 147 -22.34 -1.13 -7.79
C ALA A 147 -23.45 -0.18 -8.26
N ALA A 148 -23.09 0.98 -8.78
CA ALA A 148 -24.01 2.06 -9.18
C ALA A 148 -24.78 1.80 -10.47
N LYS A 149 -24.41 0.81 -11.28
CA LYS A 149 -25.07 0.31 -12.52
C LYS A 149 -25.22 1.30 -13.68
N LYS A 150 -25.33 2.61 -13.44
CA LYS A 150 -25.58 3.64 -14.47
C LYS A 150 -24.72 4.90 -14.28
N CYS A 151 -23.95 4.97 -13.21
CA CYS A 151 -23.08 6.09 -12.91
C CYS A 151 -21.64 5.63 -13.10
N ASN A 152 -20.84 6.43 -13.79
CA ASN A 152 -19.40 6.19 -14.01
C ASN A 152 -18.53 7.33 -13.46
N LYS A 153 -19.16 8.38 -12.88
CA LYS A 153 -18.44 9.51 -12.26
C LYS A 153 -18.01 9.13 -10.85
N VAL A 154 -16.77 9.36 -10.51
CA VAL A 154 -16.22 9.22 -9.15
C VAL A 154 -15.59 10.56 -8.76
N LEU A 155 -16.00 11.10 -7.64
CA LEU A 155 -15.39 12.30 -7.07
C LEU A 155 -14.18 11.90 -6.23
N ILE A 156 -13.09 12.65 -6.34
CA ILE A 156 -11.89 12.44 -5.53
C ILE A 156 -11.42 13.77 -4.95
N SER A 157 -11.20 13.84 -3.64
CA SER A 157 -10.67 15.05 -3.02
C SER A 157 -9.22 15.30 -3.47
N THR A 158 -8.87 16.56 -3.75
CA THR A 158 -7.48 16.96 -4.01
C THR A 158 -6.59 16.83 -2.77
N THR A 159 -7.18 16.57 -1.59
CA THR A 159 -6.46 16.23 -0.36
C THR A 159 -6.09 14.74 -0.23
N VAL A 160 -6.47 13.90 -1.20
CA VAL A 160 -5.93 12.54 -1.37
C VAL A 160 -4.50 12.62 -1.91
N ASP A 161 -3.63 11.68 -1.50
CA ASP A 161 -2.26 11.61 -2.02
C ASP A 161 -2.25 11.65 -3.56
N PRO A 162 -1.47 12.57 -4.17
CA PRO A 162 -1.41 12.71 -5.64
C PRO A 162 -1.03 11.41 -6.34
N LYS A 163 -0.15 10.58 -5.76
CA LYS A 163 0.24 9.29 -6.34
C LYS A 163 -0.92 8.29 -6.37
N VAL A 164 -1.77 8.33 -5.35
CA VAL A 164 -3.02 7.53 -5.34
C VAL A 164 -3.95 8.03 -6.45
N THR A 165 -4.11 9.35 -6.58
CA THR A 165 -4.93 9.95 -7.62
C THR A 165 -4.45 9.57 -9.03
N GLU A 166 -3.14 9.65 -9.32
CA GLU A 166 -2.55 9.24 -10.60
C GLU A 166 -2.86 7.79 -10.97
N VAL A 167 -2.82 6.87 -9.98
CA VAL A 167 -3.18 5.46 -10.19
C VAL A 167 -4.68 5.32 -10.46
N VAL A 168 -5.53 6.00 -9.70
CA VAL A 168 -6.99 6.02 -9.92
C VAL A 168 -7.33 6.53 -11.31
N GLU A 169 -6.71 7.63 -11.76
CA GLU A 169 -6.90 8.20 -13.09
C GLU A 169 -6.43 7.26 -14.20
N THR A 170 -5.32 6.55 -13.98
CA THR A 170 -4.83 5.54 -14.92
C THR A 170 -5.86 4.41 -15.12
N TYR A 171 -6.38 3.87 -14.03
CA TYR A 171 -7.43 2.86 -14.10
C TYR A 171 -8.71 3.40 -14.73
N ALA A 172 -9.09 4.63 -14.38
CA ALA A 172 -10.27 5.30 -14.90
C ALA A 172 -10.22 5.45 -16.42
N HIS A 173 -9.07 5.86 -16.96
CA HIS A 173 -8.87 6.02 -18.40
C HIS A 173 -9.20 4.73 -19.18
N PHE A 174 -8.71 3.58 -18.69
CA PHE A 174 -8.92 2.30 -19.40
C PHE A 174 -10.28 1.64 -19.11
N HIS A 175 -10.95 2.04 -18.02
CA HIS A 175 -12.27 1.51 -17.64
C HIS A 175 -13.45 2.43 -17.99
N GLY A 176 -13.19 3.60 -18.59
CA GLY A 176 -14.23 4.55 -18.97
C GLY A 176 -14.93 5.17 -17.77
N MET A 177 -14.21 5.36 -16.67
CA MET A 177 -14.68 6.10 -15.50
C MET A 177 -14.33 7.59 -15.66
N ASP A 178 -15.18 8.44 -15.12
CA ASP A 178 -15.01 9.90 -15.12
C ASP A 178 -14.59 10.33 -13.71
N ILE A 179 -13.34 10.77 -13.58
CA ILE A 179 -12.79 11.24 -12.30
C ILE A 179 -12.91 12.75 -12.22
N VAL A 180 -13.60 13.24 -11.19
CA VAL A 180 -13.83 14.67 -10.96
C VAL A 180 -13.23 15.07 -9.62
N ALA A 181 -12.35 16.07 -9.65
CA ALA A 181 -11.70 16.55 -8.44
C ALA A 181 -12.66 17.38 -7.57
N ILE A 182 -12.66 17.09 -6.27
CA ILE A 182 -13.24 17.98 -5.26
C ILE A 182 -12.11 18.93 -4.81
N PRO A 183 -12.26 20.25 -4.94
CA PRO A 183 -11.22 21.18 -4.53
C PRO A 183 -10.95 21.12 -3.03
N GLU A 184 -9.80 21.61 -2.64
CA GLU A 184 -9.45 21.83 -1.23
C GLU A 184 -9.65 23.30 -0.84
N ALA A 185 -9.94 23.51 0.42
CA ALA A 185 -9.99 24.81 1.06
C ALA A 185 -9.13 24.79 2.32
N ASP A 186 -8.04 25.57 2.33
CA ASP A 186 -7.11 25.63 3.47
C ASP A 186 -6.58 24.25 3.89
N GLY A 187 -6.13 23.44 2.91
CA GLY A 187 -5.56 22.12 3.11
C GLY A 187 -6.55 21.00 3.50
N ALA A 188 -7.85 21.26 3.50
CA ALA A 188 -8.91 20.29 3.77
C ALA A 188 -9.88 20.21 2.59
N THR A 189 -10.61 19.09 2.48
CA THR A 189 -11.65 18.90 1.45
C THR A 189 -12.74 19.96 1.54
N ASP A 190 -13.07 20.61 0.44
CA ASP A 190 -14.22 21.52 0.34
C ASP A 190 -15.51 20.71 0.21
N PHE A 191 -16.18 20.48 1.34
CA PHE A 191 -17.43 19.70 1.38
C PHE A 191 -18.63 20.45 0.79
N ASP A 192 -18.59 21.79 0.68
CA ASP A 192 -19.62 22.53 -0.02
C ASP A 192 -19.52 22.32 -1.53
N ALA A 193 -18.32 22.37 -2.08
CA ALA A 193 -18.05 22.01 -3.47
C ALA A 193 -18.37 20.53 -3.75
N MET A 194 -18.06 19.62 -2.83
CA MET A 194 -18.45 18.21 -2.94
C MET A 194 -19.98 18.06 -3.07
N ASN A 195 -20.74 18.77 -2.22
CA ASN A 195 -22.20 18.71 -2.24
C ASN A 195 -22.76 19.23 -3.57
N GLN A 196 -22.20 20.29 -4.12
CA GLN A 196 -22.59 20.82 -5.45
C GLN A 196 -22.35 19.79 -6.55
N LEU A 197 -21.17 19.15 -6.57
CA LEU A 197 -20.83 18.09 -7.52
C LEU A 197 -21.74 16.85 -7.39
N LEU A 198 -22.14 16.51 -6.17
CA LEU A 198 -23.10 15.43 -5.91
C LEU A 198 -24.49 15.78 -6.46
N ASP A 199 -24.92 17.06 -6.35
CA ASP A 199 -26.22 17.54 -6.82
C ASP A 199 -26.31 17.55 -8.35
N GLU A 200 -25.20 17.64 -9.08
CA GLU A 200 -25.17 17.43 -10.53
C GLU A 200 -25.58 16.02 -10.94
N GLY A 201 -25.44 15.04 -10.05
CA GLY A 201 -25.82 13.64 -10.26
C GLY A 201 -24.82 12.83 -11.07
N GLY A 202 -25.14 11.54 -11.25
CA GLY A 202 -24.30 10.59 -11.99
C GLY A 202 -23.09 10.08 -11.21
N VAL A 203 -22.97 10.40 -9.92
CA VAL A 203 -21.85 10.03 -9.05
C VAL A 203 -22.04 8.62 -8.52
N ALA A 204 -21.03 7.76 -8.72
CA ALA A 204 -20.98 6.39 -8.20
C ALA A 204 -20.32 6.33 -6.82
N GLY A 205 -19.32 7.15 -6.57
CA GLY A 205 -18.59 7.18 -5.31
C GLY A 205 -17.82 8.47 -5.09
N VAL A 206 -17.49 8.72 -3.84
CA VAL A 206 -16.66 9.84 -3.36
C VAL A 206 -15.47 9.27 -2.61
N ILE A 207 -14.28 9.69 -2.96
CA ILE A 207 -13.01 9.27 -2.33
C ILE A 207 -12.48 10.42 -1.48
N VAL A 208 -12.27 10.15 -0.19
CA VAL A 208 -11.58 11.05 0.75
C VAL A 208 -10.44 10.29 1.43
N GLN A 209 -9.48 11.01 1.99
CA GLN A 209 -8.35 10.44 2.74
C GLN A 209 -8.33 10.96 4.16
N GLN A 210 -8.07 10.08 5.14
CA GLN A 210 -8.06 10.40 6.56
C GLN A 210 -6.94 9.64 7.31
N PRO A 211 -5.95 10.32 7.91
CA PRO A 211 -5.62 11.72 7.69
C PRO A 211 -5.35 12.04 6.22
N ASN A 212 -5.55 13.28 5.81
CA ASN A 212 -5.33 13.65 4.42
C ASN A 212 -3.84 13.76 4.06
N ARG A 213 -3.50 14.08 2.80
CA ARG A 213 -2.12 14.14 2.32
C ARG A 213 -1.21 15.15 3.06
N TYR A 214 -1.78 16.04 3.84
CA TYR A 214 -1.05 17.02 4.66
C TYR A 214 -0.95 16.61 6.13
N GLY A 215 -1.45 15.40 6.46
CA GLY A 215 -1.54 14.90 7.83
C GLY A 215 -2.74 15.44 8.62
N ILE A 216 -3.60 16.25 8.02
CA ILE A 216 -4.76 16.88 8.66
C ILE A 216 -5.85 15.85 8.94
N ILE A 217 -6.41 15.91 10.15
CA ILE A 217 -7.61 15.16 10.54
C ILE A 217 -8.82 16.00 10.17
N GLU A 218 -9.55 15.58 9.12
CA GLU A 218 -10.75 16.27 8.64
C GLU A 218 -12.00 15.83 9.43
N ASP A 219 -12.94 16.73 9.66
CA ASP A 219 -14.26 16.38 10.22
C ASP A 219 -15.19 15.89 9.10
N LEU A 220 -15.41 14.57 9.03
CA LEU A 220 -16.25 13.93 8.03
C LEU A 220 -17.71 13.78 8.46
N THR A 221 -18.17 14.55 9.48
CA THR A 221 -19.55 14.51 9.96
C THR A 221 -20.53 14.86 8.84
N GLY A 222 -21.48 13.96 8.56
CA GLY A 222 -22.50 14.15 7.54
C GLY A 222 -22.08 13.82 6.10
N VAL A 223 -20.81 13.55 5.84
CA VAL A 223 -20.31 13.22 4.48
C VAL A 223 -20.93 11.92 3.95
N ALA A 224 -20.99 10.88 4.77
CA ALA A 224 -21.65 9.62 4.40
C ALA A 224 -23.13 9.83 4.07
N ASP A 225 -23.84 10.58 4.89
CA ASP A 225 -25.27 10.89 4.67
C ASP A 225 -25.49 11.66 3.36
N ALA A 226 -24.63 12.65 3.07
CA ALA A 226 -24.66 13.42 1.83
C ALA A 226 -24.46 12.53 0.60
N CYS A 227 -23.51 11.59 0.66
CA CYS A 227 -23.29 10.60 -0.39
C CYS A 227 -24.49 9.67 -0.56
N HIS A 228 -24.99 9.07 0.53
CA HIS A 228 -26.06 8.08 0.50
C HIS A 228 -27.40 8.66 0.02
N GLN A 229 -27.73 9.90 0.39
CA GLN A 229 -28.93 10.60 -0.11
C GLN A 229 -28.93 10.69 -1.63
N ARG A 230 -27.76 10.79 -2.25
CA ARG A 230 -27.56 10.89 -3.70
C ARG A 230 -27.17 9.55 -4.35
N LYS A 231 -27.21 8.46 -3.57
CA LYS A 231 -26.89 7.07 -3.99
C LYS A 231 -25.44 6.88 -4.45
N ALA A 232 -24.53 7.73 -4.01
CA ALA A 232 -23.10 7.57 -4.13
C ALA A 232 -22.55 6.79 -2.93
N LEU A 233 -21.47 6.04 -3.12
CA LEU A 233 -20.76 5.34 -2.05
C LEU A 233 -19.67 6.27 -1.48
N LEU A 234 -19.44 6.20 -0.16
CA LEU A 234 -18.29 6.83 0.47
C LEU A 234 -17.13 5.83 0.53
N ILE A 235 -16.00 6.21 -0.06
CA ILE A 235 -14.74 5.47 -0.06
C ILE A 235 -13.74 6.23 0.78
N MET A 236 -13.22 5.61 1.84
CA MET A 236 -12.19 6.22 2.68
C MET A 236 -10.85 5.53 2.48
N ASN A 237 -9.84 6.32 2.11
CA ASN A 237 -8.44 5.91 2.09
C ASN A 237 -7.78 6.30 3.42
N SER A 238 -7.07 5.38 4.07
CA SER A 238 -6.40 5.64 5.34
C SER A 238 -5.12 4.84 5.49
N VAL A 239 -4.16 5.39 6.24
CA VAL A 239 -3.00 4.63 6.72
C VAL A 239 -3.46 3.70 7.83
N ALA A 240 -3.12 2.41 7.72
CA ALA A 240 -3.72 1.40 8.59
C ALA A 240 -3.39 1.59 10.08
N ALA A 241 -2.15 1.98 10.43
CA ALA A 241 -1.74 2.15 11.84
C ALA A 241 -2.50 3.29 12.55
N ASP A 242 -2.89 4.33 11.82
CA ASP A 242 -3.56 5.51 12.38
C ASP A 242 -4.95 5.17 12.89
N LEU A 243 -5.58 4.15 12.31
CA LEU A 243 -6.90 3.65 12.71
C LEU A 243 -6.92 3.04 14.12
N ALA A 244 -5.77 2.80 14.74
CA ALA A 244 -5.69 2.38 16.14
C ALA A 244 -6.18 3.45 17.13
N LEU A 245 -6.17 4.72 16.73
CA LEU A 245 -6.62 5.86 17.58
C LEU A 245 -7.69 6.71 16.91
N LEU A 246 -7.66 6.84 15.59
CA LEU A 246 -8.62 7.67 14.88
C LEU A 246 -9.96 6.97 14.71
N LYS A 247 -11.01 7.76 14.58
CA LYS A 247 -12.34 7.26 14.23
C LYS A 247 -12.28 6.49 12.91
N THR A 248 -12.73 5.23 12.95
CA THR A 248 -12.60 4.30 11.86
C THR A 248 -13.49 4.65 10.65
N PRO A 249 -13.17 4.18 9.43
CA PRO A 249 -14.05 4.33 8.27
C PRO A 249 -15.48 3.84 8.52
N GLY A 250 -15.64 2.69 9.20
CA GLY A 250 -16.97 2.18 9.55
C GLY A 250 -17.75 3.12 10.47
N GLU A 251 -17.10 3.74 11.47
CA GLU A 251 -17.73 4.72 12.37
C GLU A 251 -18.07 6.03 11.63
N TRP A 252 -17.35 6.38 10.57
CA TRP A 252 -17.69 7.51 9.69
C TRP A 252 -18.81 7.17 8.71
N GLY A 253 -19.25 5.90 8.65
CA GLY A 253 -20.31 5.44 7.74
C GLY A 253 -19.82 5.18 6.31
N ALA A 254 -18.53 4.94 6.11
CA ALA A 254 -18.00 4.59 4.82
C ALA A 254 -18.56 3.26 4.31
N ASP A 255 -18.74 3.14 3.01
CA ASP A 255 -19.15 1.89 2.35
C ASP A 255 -17.95 1.01 2.03
N ILE A 256 -16.80 1.64 1.73
CA ILE A 256 -15.55 0.98 1.37
C ILE A 256 -14.40 1.68 2.10
N ALA A 257 -13.60 0.91 2.82
CA ALA A 257 -12.36 1.34 3.42
C ALA A 257 -11.19 0.72 2.67
N VAL A 258 -10.24 1.55 2.24
CA VAL A 258 -9.02 1.14 1.52
C VAL A 258 -7.80 1.86 2.08
N GLY A 259 -6.64 1.41 1.72
CA GLY A 259 -5.41 2.12 2.03
C GLY A 259 -4.20 1.22 2.07
N GLU A 260 -3.11 1.81 2.54
CA GLU A 260 -1.82 1.15 2.64
C GLU A 260 -1.64 0.53 4.03
N GLY A 261 -1.24 -0.76 4.05
CA GLY A 261 -0.99 -1.52 5.28
C GLY A 261 0.49 -1.61 5.67
N GLN A 262 1.40 -0.92 4.98
CA GLN A 262 2.83 -0.93 5.26
C GLN A 262 3.14 -0.58 6.71
N SER A 263 2.42 0.37 7.29
CA SER A 263 2.56 0.83 8.67
C SER A 263 2.32 -0.25 9.74
N LEU A 264 1.75 -1.40 9.36
CA LEU A 264 1.56 -2.55 10.24
C LEU A 264 2.79 -3.48 10.23
N GLY A 265 3.96 -2.91 10.50
CA GLY A 265 5.22 -3.63 10.73
C GLY A 265 5.97 -4.05 9.47
N ILE A 266 5.62 -3.60 8.29
CA ILE A 266 6.40 -3.84 7.07
C ILE A 266 7.47 -2.74 6.95
N PRO A 267 8.77 -3.10 6.82
CA PRO A 267 9.81 -2.09 6.63
C PRO A 267 9.69 -1.40 5.26
N MET A 268 10.22 -0.18 5.14
CA MET A 268 10.09 0.63 3.92
C MET A 268 10.73 -0.01 2.67
N THR A 269 11.78 -0.81 2.79
CA THR A 269 12.42 -1.67 1.78
C THR A 269 12.47 -1.11 0.35
N TRP A 270 12.81 0.19 0.20
CA TRP A 270 13.02 0.83 -1.11
C TRP A 270 11.81 0.77 -2.09
N GLY A 271 10.60 0.74 -1.56
CA GLY A 271 9.38 0.75 -2.36
C GLY A 271 8.61 -0.57 -2.41
N GLY A 272 8.88 -1.48 -1.50
CA GLY A 272 8.06 -2.68 -1.37
C GLY A 272 8.82 -4.01 -1.26
N PRO A 273 8.09 -5.12 -1.20
CA PRO A 273 6.63 -5.20 -1.38
C PRO A 273 5.87 -4.59 -0.20
N TYR A 274 4.71 -3.95 -0.50
CA TYR A 274 3.77 -3.44 0.49
C TYR A 274 2.47 -4.23 0.44
N ILE A 275 1.36 -3.70 1.01
CA ILE A 275 0.07 -4.39 1.04
C ILE A 275 -1.08 -3.39 1.04
N GLY A 276 -1.92 -3.48 0.02
CA GLY A 276 -3.20 -2.78 0.01
C GLY A 276 -4.25 -3.55 0.80
N TYR A 277 -5.03 -2.86 1.59
CA TYR A 277 -6.23 -3.46 2.19
C TYR A 277 -7.49 -2.91 1.55
N MET A 278 -8.54 -3.73 1.56
CA MET A 278 -9.89 -3.32 1.19
C MET A 278 -10.89 -4.02 2.12
N CYS A 279 -11.69 -3.20 2.78
CA CYS A 279 -12.79 -3.65 3.61
C CYS A 279 -14.09 -2.99 3.15
N THR A 280 -15.24 -3.62 3.37
CA THR A 280 -16.53 -3.12 2.91
C THR A 280 -17.68 -3.62 3.77
N THR A 281 -18.86 -3.04 3.56
CA THR A 281 -20.11 -3.52 4.14
C THR A 281 -20.55 -4.85 3.51
N GLU A 282 -21.29 -5.67 4.25
CA GLU A 282 -21.81 -6.96 3.78
C GLU A 282 -22.59 -6.83 2.43
N LYS A 283 -23.29 -5.73 2.23
CA LYS A 283 -24.07 -5.44 1.01
C LYS A 283 -23.20 -5.44 -0.25
N LEU A 284 -21.96 -5.03 -0.13
CA LEU A 284 -21.03 -4.88 -1.26
C LEU A 284 -20.10 -6.10 -1.44
N MET A 285 -20.09 -7.06 -0.53
CA MET A 285 -19.19 -8.23 -0.53
C MET A 285 -19.09 -8.92 -1.90
N ARG A 286 -20.22 -9.07 -2.61
CA ARG A 286 -20.26 -9.72 -3.93
C ARG A 286 -19.67 -8.88 -5.06
N LYS A 287 -19.32 -7.62 -4.79
CA LYS A 287 -18.67 -6.69 -5.74
C LYS A 287 -17.19 -6.51 -5.43
N MET A 288 -16.76 -6.89 -4.24
CA MET A 288 -15.39 -6.73 -3.78
C MET A 288 -14.42 -7.52 -4.68
N PRO A 289 -13.32 -6.92 -5.17
CA PRO A 289 -12.27 -7.61 -5.90
C PRO A 289 -11.40 -8.46 -4.96
N GLY A 290 -10.57 -9.31 -5.54
CA GLY A 290 -9.62 -10.14 -4.80
C GLY A 290 -10.28 -11.35 -4.12
N ARG A 291 -9.44 -12.16 -3.50
CA ARG A 291 -9.84 -13.39 -2.82
C ARG A 291 -10.49 -13.11 -1.49
N ILE A 292 -11.40 -14.00 -1.10
CA ILE A 292 -12.00 -14.02 0.24
C ILE A 292 -11.92 -15.45 0.75
N VAL A 293 -11.35 -15.61 1.94
CA VAL A 293 -11.33 -16.90 2.67
C VAL A 293 -12.50 -16.94 3.63
N GLY A 294 -13.23 -18.04 3.61
CA GLY A 294 -14.33 -18.30 4.53
C GLY A 294 -14.03 -19.46 5.48
N LYS A 295 -14.64 -19.41 6.67
CA LYS A 295 -14.63 -20.49 7.64
C LYS A 295 -15.74 -21.49 7.32
N THR A 296 -15.43 -22.78 7.39
CA THR A 296 -16.35 -23.89 7.16
C THR A 296 -16.06 -25.06 8.11
N THR A 297 -16.69 -26.19 7.91
CA THR A 297 -16.38 -27.44 8.57
C THR A 297 -16.05 -28.53 7.54
N ASP A 298 -15.11 -29.42 7.88
CA ASP A 298 -14.78 -30.58 7.06
C ASP A 298 -15.83 -31.72 7.22
N SER A 299 -15.62 -32.84 6.52
CA SER A 299 -16.51 -34.02 6.59
C SER A 299 -16.56 -34.67 7.97
N ARG A 300 -15.65 -34.33 8.87
CA ARG A 300 -15.60 -34.81 10.28
C ARG A 300 -16.14 -33.77 11.26
N GLY A 301 -16.69 -32.65 10.77
CA GLY A 301 -17.19 -31.56 11.60
C GLY A 301 -16.09 -30.66 12.20
N GLN A 302 -14.83 -30.79 11.79
CA GLN A 302 -13.73 -29.96 12.28
C GLN A 302 -13.69 -28.64 11.50
N ARG A 303 -13.24 -27.56 12.18
CA ARG A 303 -13.06 -26.25 11.57
C ARG A 303 -12.08 -26.34 10.40
N ALA A 304 -12.48 -25.79 9.28
CA ALA A 304 -11.68 -25.70 8.05
C ALA A 304 -11.86 -24.34 7.39
N PHE A 305 -10.96 -24.01 6.46
CA PHE A 305 -10.98 -22.76 5.71
C PHE A 305 -10.95 -23.05 4.21
N VAL A 306 -11.65 -22.23 3.42
CA VAL A 306 -11.77 -22.40 1.97
C VAL A 306 -11.79 -21.04 1.28
N LEU A 307 -11.36 -20.99 0.02
CA LEU A 307 -11.65 -19.85 -0.84
C LEU A 307 -13.15 -19.79 -1.14
N THR A 308 -13.73 -18.61 -0.99
CA THR A 308 -15.18 -18.38 -1.22
C THR A 308 -15.40 -17.40 -2.37
N LEU A 309 -16.63 -17.39 -2.92
CA LEU A 309 -17.08 -16.45 -3.96
C LEU A 309 -16.13 -16.36 -5.17
N GLN A 310 -15.43 -17.42 -5.51
CA GLN A 310 -14.45 -17.48 -6.60
C GLN A 310 -15.04 -17.11 -7.98
N ALA A 311 -16.36 -17.27 -8.17
CA ALA A 311 -17.05 -16.90 -9.41
C ALA A 311 -16.89 -15.42 -9.81
N ARG A 312 -16.39 -14.56 -8.93
CA ARG A 312 -16.09 -13.14 -9.22
C ARG A 312 -14.72 -12.95 -9.87
N GLU A 313 -13.81 -13.90 -9.69
CA GLU A 313 -12.40 -13.77 -10.04
C GLU A 313 -12.18 -13.75 -11.55
N GLN A 314 -11.12 -13.07 -11.97
CA GLN A 314 -10.77 -12.82 -13.36
C GLN A 314 -10.58 -14.12 -14.17
N HIS A 315 -9.95 -15.15 -13.59
CA HIS A 315 -9.72 -16.42 -14.30
C HIS A 315 -11.02 -17.19 -14.63
N ILE A 316 -12.13 -16.88 -13.93
CA ILE A 316 -13.45 -17.47 -14.20
C ILE A 316 -14.27 -16.54 -15.12
N ARG A 317 -14.35 -15.25 -14.79
CA ARG A 317 -15.18 -14.28 -15.53
C ARG A 317 -14.52 -13.71 -16.78
N ARG A 318 -13.21 -13.83 -16.90
CA ARG A 318 -12.42 -13.30 -18.02
C ARG A 318 -12.70 -11.79 -18.21
N GLN A 319 -12.98 -11.35 -19.46
CA GLN A 319 -13.28 -9.95 -19.78
C GLN A 319 -14.54 -9.37 -19.08
N LYS A 320 -15.35 -10.19 -18.44
CA LYS A 320 -16.52 -9.74 -17.66
C LYS A 320 -16.23 -9.57 -16.18
N ALA A 321 -14.98 -9.78 -15.75
CA ALA A 321 -14.59 -9.55 -14.37
C ALA A 321 -14.59 -8.05 -14.05
N THR A 322 -14.94 -7.71 -12.83
CA THR A 322 -14.89 -6.31 -12.36
C THR A 322 -13.45 -5.84 -12.19
N SER A 323 -12.52 -6.75 -11.93
CA SER A 323 -11.12 -6.48 -11.63
C SER A 323 -10.22 -7.48 -12.34
N ASN A 324 -9.00 -7.04 -12.65
CA ASN A 324 -7.90 -7.88 -13.18
C ASN A 324 -6.97 -8.41 -12.08
N ILE A 325 -7.31 -8.23 -10.82
CA ILE A 325 -6.54 -8.80 -9.69
C ILE A 325 -6.47 -10.32 -9.85
N CYS A 326 -5.24 -10.84 -9.97
CA CYS A 326 -4.98 -12.27 -10.09
C CYS A 326 -4.56 -12.88 -8.76
N SER A 327 -3.66 -12.20 -8.05
CA SER A 327 -3.08 -12.66 -6.80
C SER A 327 -3.19 -11.57 -5.74
N ASN A 328 -2.88 -11.91 -4.49
CA ASN A 328 -2.80 -10.96 -3.39
C ASN A 328 -1.37 -10.93 -2.83
N GLN A 329 -1.11 -10.05 -1.87
CA GLN A 329 0.16 -9.98 -1.14
C GLN A 329 0.16 -10.94 0.05
N SER A 330 0.12 -12.25 -0.23
CA SER A 330 -0.12 -13.27 0.80
C SER A 330 0.95 -13.30 1.90
N LEU A 331 2.24 -13.17 1.53
CA LEU A 331 3.33 -13.12 2.50
C LEU A 331 3.27 -11.85 3.35
N MET A 332 2.89 -10.71 2.75
CA MET A 332 2.71 -9.46 3.48
C MET A 332 1.46 -9.50 4.37
N ALA A 333 0.40 -10.20 3.96
CA ALA A 333 -0.76 -10.44 4.81
C ALA A 333 -0.38 -11.27 6.06
N LEU A 334 0.50 -12.27 5.91
CA LEU A 334 1.08 -12.99 7.05
C LEU A 334 1.88 -12.04 7.95
N TRP A 335 2.71 -11.17 7.35
CA TRP A 335 3.53 -10.20 8.06
C TRP A 335 2.67 -9.29 8.95
N VAL A 336 1.63 -8.70 8.36
CA VAL A 336 0.63 -7.87 9.06
C VAL A 336 -0.09 -8.65 10.16
N THR A 337 -0.50 -9.90 9.87
CA THR A 337 -1.16 -10.77 10.86
C THR A 337 -0.28 -11.00 12.08
N ILE A 338 1.00 -11.32 11.87
CA ILE A 338 1.96 -11.53 12.98
C ILE A 338 2.15 -10.22 13.75
N TYR A 339 2.29 -9.09 13.05
CA TYR A 339 2.43 -7.77 13.68
C TYR A 339 1.25 -7.45 14.58
N MET A 340 0.03 -7.52 14.05
CA MET A 340 -1.18 -7.21 14.80
C MET A 340 -1.40 -8.17 15.97
N ALA A 341 -1.10 -9.46 15.79
CA ALA A 341 -1.16 -10.45 16.87
C ALA A 341 -0.10 -10.20 17.96
N THR A 342 1.09 -9.74 17.59
CA THR A 342 2.19 -9.44 18.51
C THR A 342 1.92 -8.16 19.31
N MET A 343 1.49 -7.11 18.64
CA MET A 343 1.21 -5.81 19.25
C MET A 343 -0.09 -5.83 20.07
N GLY A 344 -1.09 -6.54 19.57
CA GLY A 344 -2.44 -6.49 20.13
C GLY A 344 -3.04 -5.09 20.10
N LYS A 345 -4.26 -4.94 20.58
CA LYS A 345 -4.94 -3.64 20.63
C LYS A 345 -4.14 -2.58 21.39
N GLN A 346 -3.61 -2.95 22.56
CA GLN A 346 -2.86 -2.02 23.40
C GLN A 346 -1.59 -1.54 22.70
N GLY A 347 -0.76 -2.43 22.17
CA GLY A 347 0.50 -2.04 21.50
C GLY A 347 0.27 -1.20 20.24
N LEU A 348 -0.79 -1.47 19.48
CA LEU A 348 -1.17 -0.62 18.34
C LEU A 348 -1.54 0.80 18.78
N CYS A 349 -2.36 0.93 19.82
CA CYS A 349 -2.72 2.24 20.38
C CYS A 349 -1.50 2.97 20.95
N GLU A 350 -0.61 2.27 21.67
CA GLU A 350 0.61 2.87 22.26
C GLU A 350 1.56 3.38 21.16
N ALA A 351 1.77 2.62 20.09
CA ALA A 351 2.60 3.03 18.97
C ALA A 351 2.02 4.25 18.23
N ALA A 352 0.71 4.23 17.97
CA ALA A 352 0.01 5.35 17.35
C ALA A 352 0.03 6.61 18.23
N GLN A 353 -0.15 6.47 19.55
CA GLN A 353 -0.09 7.59 20.51
C GLN A 353 1.33 8.17 20.57
N ALA A 354 2.35 7.33 20.65
CA ALA A 354 3.75 7.80 20.67
C ALA A 354 4.11 8.57 19.38
N SER A 355 3.60 8.12 18.24
CA SER A 355 3.78 8.79 16.94
C SER A 355 3.11 10.17 16.95
N CYS A 356 1.87 10.26 17.41
CA CYS A 356 1.11 11.50 17.55
C CYS A 356 1.79 12.47 18.51
N ASP A 357 2.11 12.03 19.73
CA ASP A 357 2.74 12.86 20.76
C ASP A 357 4.10 13.41 20.29
N GLY A 358 4.90 12.57 19.65
CA GLY A 358 6.19 12.96 19.07
C GLY A 358 6.06 14.03 17.99
N ALA A 359 5.07 13.91 17.09
CA ALA A 359 4.81 14.89 16.05
C ALA A 359 4.35 16.24 16.62
N HIS A 360 3.45 16.21 17.57
CA HIS A 360 2.97 17.42 18.26
C HIS A 360 4.07 18.10 19.07
N TYR A 361 4.93 17.32 19.75
CA TYR A 361 6.10 17.86 20.44
C TYR A 361 7.06 18.53 19.45
N LEU A 362 7.39 17.87 18.33
CA LEU A 362 8.26 18.41 17.29
C LEU A 362 7.68 19.70 16.71
N ALA A 363 6.41 19.71 16.32
CA ALA A 363 5.74 20.87 15.73
C ALA A 363 5.77 22.08 16.68
N ALA A 364 5.42 21.86 17.97
CA ALA A 364 5.43 22.92 18.97
C ALA A 364 6.84 23.51 19.16
N LYS A 365 7.85 22.66 19.29
CA LYS A 365 9.24 23.09 19.50
C LYS A 365 9.86 23.74 18.25
N LEU A 366 9.57 23.23 17.07
CA LEU A 366 10.08 23.79 15.84
C LEU A 366 9.55 25.21 15.61
N CYS A 367 8.27 25.44 15.91
CA CYS A 367 7.62 26.74 15.76
C CYS A 367 7.96 27.76 16.89
N GLU A 368 8.79 27.41 17.88
CA GLU A 368 9.39 28.40 18.79
C GLU A 368 10.37 29.33 18.05
N ASP A 369 10.95 28.89 16.93
CA ASP A 369 11.71 29.73 16.01
C ASP A 369 10.74 30.38 15.01
N SER A 370 10.73 31.70 14.95
CA SER A 370 9.85 32.50 14.10
C SER A 370 10.01 32.23 12.59
N ARG A 371 11.08 31.56 12.18
CA ARG A 371 11.31 31.12 10.78
C ARG A 371 10.36 30.00 10.38
N PHE A 372 9.81 29.24 11.35
CA PHE A 372 8.89 28.11 11.14
C PHE A 372 7.49 28.47 11.58
N LYS A 373 6.49 28.06 10.82
CA LYS A 373 5.06 28.16 11.16
C LYS A 373 4.32 26.94 10.63
N LEU A 374 3.34 26.44 11.36
CA LEU A 374 2.41 25.47 10.78
C LEU A 374 1.78 26.06 9.52
N THR A 375 1.80 25.31 8.43
CA THR A 375 1.20 25.74 7.16
C THR A 375 -0.31 25.81 7.26
N PHE A 376 -0.91 24.86 8.03
CA PHE A 376 -2.34 24.78 8.28
C PHE A 376 -2.59 24.82 9.79
N ASP A 377 -3.50 25.68 10.24
CA ASP A 377 -3.96 25.76 11.63
C ASP A 377 -5.15 24.80 11.84
N LYS A 378 -4.85 23.49 11.71
CA LYS A 378 -5.82 22.40 11.79
C LYS A 378 -5.27 21.23 12.60
N PRO A 379 -6.16 20.39 13.20
CA PRO A 379 -5.73 19.16 13.86
C PRO A 379 -4.99 18.26 12.88
N PHE A 380 -3.85 17.69 13.32
CA PHE A 380 -3.09 16.71 12.55
C PHE A 380 -2.76 15.49 13.42
N PHE A 381 -2.36 14.39 12.79
CA PHE A 381 -2.05 13.17 13.53
C PHE A 381 -0.54 13.06 13.81
N ASN A 382 0.20 12.28 13.04
CA ASN A 382 1.63 12.04 13.20
C ASN A 382 2.48 12.69 12.09
N GLU A 383 1.84 13.37 11.17
CA GLU A 383 2.44 14.08 10.05
C GLU A 383 1.85 15.48 9.94
N PHE A 384 2.67 16.46 9.61
CA PHE A 384 2.25 17.84 9.51
C PHE A 384 3.11 18.65 8.54
N CYS A 385 2.57 19.77 8.04
CA CYS A 385 3.29 20.69 7.16
C CYS A 385 3.72 21.95 7.92
N VAL A 386 4.99 22.35 7.73
CA VAL A 386 5.54 23.61 8.22
C VAL A 386 6.04 24.46 7.06
N SER A 387 5.75 25.76 7.10
CA SER A 387 6.35 26.76 6.23
C SER A 387 7.64 27.25 6.85
N TYR A 388 8.70 27.34 6.05
CA TYR A 388 10.01 27.84 6.45
C TYR A 388 10.40 29.08 5.64
N SER A 389 10.72 30.18 6.31
CA SER A 389 11.04 31.46 5.67
C SER A 389 12.48 31.57 5.14
N GLY A 390 13.34 30.57 5.45
CA GLY A 390 14.71 30.49 4.98
C GLY A 390 14.85 29.68 3.69
N ASN A 391 16.08 29.29 3.37
CA ASN A 391 16.37 28.41 2.24
C ASN A 391 16.15 26.95 2.64
N LEU A 392 15.03 26.36 2.20
CA LEU A 392 14.63 25.00 2.56
C LEU A 392 15.60 23.94 2.00
N GLU A 393 16.13 24.14 0.78
CA GLU A 393 17.09 23.22 0.18
C GLU A 393 18.39 23.16 1.01
N ALA A 394 18.90 24.31 1.44
CA ALA A 394 20.07 24.38 2.29
C ALA A 394 19.84 23.73 3.66
N LEU A 395 18.64 23.91 4.23
CA LEU A 395 18.27 23.27 5.48
C LEU A 395 18.23 21.74 5.35
N LEU A 396 17.59 21.21 4.31
CA LEU A 396 17.54 19.76 4.06
C LEU A 396 18.94 19.18 3.82
N ALA A 397 19.78 19.86 3.06
CA ALA A 397 21.18 19.45 2.86
C ALA A 397 21.97 19.43 4.18
N LYS A 398 21.75 20.41 5.06
CA LYS A 398 22.35 20.47 6.41
C LYS A 398 21.91 19.30 7.28
N LEU A 399 20.60 18.96 7.26
CA LEU A 399 20.05 17.83 7.99
C LEU A 399 20.66 16.49 7.51
N ILE A 400 20.71 16.27 6.20
CA ILE A 400 21.34 15.06 5.61
C ILE A 400 22.81 14.95 6.02
N ALA A 401 23.58 16.07 5.98
CA ALA A 401 24.97 16.07 6.41
C ALA A 401 25.17 15.72 7.89
N ARG A 402 24.12 15.88 8.70
CA ARG A 402 24.07 15.52 10.13
C ARG A 402 23.38 14.17 10.40
N GLY A 403 23.09 13.38 9.35
CA GLY A 403 22.53 12.04 9.48
C GLY A 403 21.01 12.00 9.62
N ILE A 404 20.29 13.05 9.25
CA ILE A 404 18.83 13.14 9.38
C ILE A 404 18.18 13.36 8.02
N PHE A 405 17.19 12.54 7.68
CA PHE A 405 16.25 12.79 6.60
C PHE A 405 15.04 13.53 7.18
N GLY A 406 15.05 14.85 7.10
CA GLY A 406 14.21 15.75 7.91
C GLY A 406 12.79 15.94 7.43
N GLY A 407 12.33 15.20 6.40
CA GLY A 407 10.98 15.33 5.86
C GLY A 407 10.94 15.41 4.35
N ILE A 408 9.77 15.71 3.79
CA ILE A 408 9.52 15.78 2.35
C ILE A 408 9.20 17.22 1.95
N ARG A 409 9.92 17.74 0.97
CA ARG A 409 9.66 19.06 0.40
C ARG A 409 8.37 19.00 -0.43
N ILE A 410 7.39 19.82 -0.09
CA ILE A 410 6.13 19.97 -0.84
C ILE A 410 6.28 21.06 -1.90
N ASP A 411 6.87 22.20 -1.51
CA ASP A 411 7.20 23.31 -2.40
C ASP A 411 8.49 24.02 -1.92
N ASP A 412 8.77 25.21 -2.42
CA ASP A 412 10.00 25.94 -2.08
C ASP A 412 10.08 26.40 -0.62
N HIS A 413 8.97 26.42 0.08
CA HIS A 413 8.87 26.93 1.46
C HIS A 413 8.19 25.95 2.41
N THR A 414 7.57 24.88 1.93
CA THR A 414 6.78 23.96 2.74
C THR A 414 7.47 22.60 2.87
N LEU A 415 7.70 22.21 4.10
CA LEU A 415 8.25 20.91 4.48
C LEU A 415 7.17 20.09 5.20
N MET A 416 6.96 18.86 4.77
CA MET A 416 6.14 17.89 5.44
C MET A 416 7.01 16.98 6.28
N ILE A 417 6.68 16.84 7.57
CA ILE A 417 7.46 16.09 8.56
C ILE A 417 6.56 15.06 9.20
N ALA A 418 7.04 13.83 9.32
CA ALA A 418 6.35 12.74 10.00
C ALA A 418 7.16 12.20 11.18
N VAL A 419 6.48 11.80 12.23
CA VAL A 419 7.07 11.14 13.40
C VAL A 419 6.39 9.80 13.61
N THR A 420 7.18 8.78 13.95
CA THR A 420 6.68 7.48 14.37
C THR A 420 7.17 7.15 15.78
N GLU A 421 6.63 6.11 16.40
CA GLU A 421 7.04 5.59 17.70
C GLU A 421 8.53 5.22 17.76
N LYS A 422 9.16 5.12 16.61
CA LYS A 422 10.58 4.80 16.47
C LYS A 422 11.50 6.00 16.75
N ARG A 423 10.95 7.22 16.71
CA ARG A 423 11.73 8.44 16.96
C ARG A 423 11.86 8.68 18.45
N THR A 424 13.10 8.66 18.93
CA THR A 424 13.37 9.02 20.32
C THR A 424 13.30 10.53 20.54
N LYS A 425 13.12 10.94 21.79
CA LYS A 425 13.11 12.37 22.14
C LYS A 425 14.44 13.03 21.76
N GLU A 426 15.56 12.34 21.96
CA GLU A 426 16.89 12.81 21.60
C GLU A 426 17.06 13.06 20.11
N GLU A 427 16.51 12.17 19.24
CA GLU A 427 16.51 12.33 17.79
C GLU A 427 15.66 13.54 17.37
N ILE A 428 14.49 13.72 18.00
CA ILE A 428 13.61 14.87 17.75
C ILE A 428 14.31 16.17 18.20
N ASP A 429 14.89 16.21 19.39
CA ASP A 429 15.62 17.38 19.89
C ASP A 429 16.83 17.72 19.02
N GLN A 430 17.53 16.70 18.47
CA GLN A 430 18.62 16.91 17.54
C GLN A 430 18.14 17.58 16.23
N LEU A 431 17.04 17.12 15.66
CA LEU A 431 16.44 17.75 14.48
C LEU A 431 16.10 19.22 14.76
N ILE A 432 15.43 19.50 15.88
CA ILE A 432 15.06 20.86 16.30
C ILE A 432 16.32 21.73 16.42
N SER A 433 17.35 21.23 17.12
CA SER A 433 18.59 21.99 17.31
C SER A 433 19.25 22.39 15.99
N ILE A 434 19.29 21.47 15.00
CA ILE A 434 19.88 21.74 13.68
C ILE A 434 19.03 22.76 12.90
N CYS A 435 17.70 22.68 13.02
CA CYS A 435 16.78 23.62 12.39
C CYS A 435 16.92 25.05 12.96
N HIS A 436 17.17 25.17 14.27
CA HIS A 436 17.30 26.44 14.95
C HIS A 436 18.70 27.09 14.81
N GLU A 437 19.74 26.36 14.40
CA GLU A 437 21.06 26.92 14.01
C GLU A 437 20.96 27.86 12.79
#